data_51d88e06fbd4c04dcb1ad4f0433bd4b0
#
_entry.id   51d88e06fbd4c04dcb1ad4f0433bd4b0
#
_cell.length_a   1.000
_cell.length_b   1.000
_cell.length_c   1.000
_cell.angle_alpha   90.00
_cell.angle_beta   90.00
_cell.angle_gamma   90.00
#
_symmetry.space_group_name_H-M   'P 1'
#
loop_
_entity.id
_entity.type
_entity.pdbx_description
1 polymer ?
#
loop_
_entity_poly.entity_id
_entity_poly.type
_entity_poly.pdbx_seq_one_letter_code
_entity_poly.pdbx_strand_id
1 'polypeptide(L)'
;MMHKFDEFIHKELAPHLTPGEGIELTGFLYTKSLKAVVLSRGLSLVGDGYYFAALTRKRMFIIATSMGIASLNMENKGLSDVVYADIKSIKPSGFLNQKMIAIELKDGKTLIFRLNTLATHYASGQKQFIETLIQYQQASS
;
A
#
# COMPACT_ATOMS: atom_id res chain seq x y z
N MET A 1 -0.02 10.97 -20.12
CA MET A 1 -1.31 11.02 -19.41
C MET A 1 -1.28 10.07 -18.22
N MET A 2 -1.67 10.55 -17.05
CA MET A 2 -1.67 9.73 -15.85
C MET A 2 -2.87 8.78 -15.84
N HIS A 3 -2.66 7.55 -15.39
CA HIS A 3 -3.73 6.57 -15.24
C HIS A 3 -4.78 7.08 -14.24
N LYS A 4 -6.07 6.82 -14.49
CA LYS A 4 -7.16 7.39 -13.68
C LYS A 4 -7.11 7.00 -12.19
N PHE A 5 -6.67 5.78 -11.87
CA PHE A 5 -6.52 5.37 -10.49
C PHE A 5 -5.31 6.03 -9.84
N ASP A 6 -4.24 6.24 -10.60
CA ASP A 6 -3.09 7.00 -10.12
C ASP A 6 -3.47 8.46 -9.87
N GLU A 7 -4.29 9.06 -10.73
CA GLU A 7 -4.81 10.42 -10.52
C GLU A 7 -5.60 10.50 -9.21
N PHE A 8 -6.44 9.52 -8.95
CA PHE A 8 -7.20 9.44 -7.70
C PHE A 8 -6.26 9.38 -6.49
N ILE A 9 -5.26 8.51 -6.54
CA ILE A 9 -4.27 8.35 -5.46
C ILE A 9 -3.53 9.67 -5.23
N HIS A 10 -3.03 10.31 -6.28
CA HIS A 10 -2.32 11.58 -6.17
C HIS A 10 -3.20 12.67 -5.57
N LYS A 11 -4.44 12.75 -6.01
CA LYS A 11 -5.39 13.76 -5.52
C LYS A 11 -5.69 13.57 -4.03
N GLU A 12 -5.93 12.32 -3.61
CA GLU A 12 -6.26 12.03 -2.21
C GLU A 12 -5.07 12.24 -1.28
N LEU A 13 -3.86 12.03 -1.75
CA LEU A 13 -2.67 12.13 -0.92
C LEU A 13 -2.03 13.52 -0.91
N ALA A 14 -2.31 14.36 -1.91
CA ALA A 14 -1.69 15.67 -2.02
C ALA A 14 -1.74 16.51 -0.73
N PRO A 15 -2.89 16.58 -0.01
CA PRO A 15 -2.94 17.37 1.24
C PRO A 15 -2.09 16.79 2.38
N HIS A 16 -1.65 15.55 2.28
CA HIS A 16 -0.93 14.85 3.35
C HIS A 16 0.57 14.80 3.13
N LEU A 17 1.04 15.19 1.95
CA LEU A 17 2.47 15.18 1.64
C LEU A 17 3.17 16.35 2.33
N THR A 18 4.35 16.07 2.87
CA THR A 18 5.21 17.12 3.45
C THR A 18 6.00 17.82 2.35
N PRO A 19 6.54 19.02 2.61
CA PRO A 19 7.38 19.70 1.61
C PRO A 19 8.53 18.82 1.14
N GLY A 20 8.69 18.69 -0.17
CA GLY A 20 9.73 17.86 -0.77
C GLY A 20 9.41 16.38 -0.85
N GLU A 21 8.28 15.95 -0.29
CA GLU A 21 7.83 14.57 -0.40
C GLU A 21 6.98 14.41 -1.66
N GLY A 22 7.30 13.40 -2.48
CA GLY A 22 6.55 13.10 -3.70
C GLY A 22 6.22 11.62 -3.79
N ILE A 23 5.12 11.31 -4.47
CA ILE A 23 4.75 9.93 -4.74
C ILE A 23 5.67 9.38 -5.82
N GLU A 24 6.40 8.32 -5.49
CA GLU A 24 7.36 7.68 -6.41
C GLU A 24 6.72 6.50 -7.15
N LEU A 25 5.78 5.82 -6.52
CA LEU A 25 5.21 4.60 -7.06
C LEU A 25 3.84 4.34 -6.43
N THR A 26 2.94 3.75 -7.21
CA THR A 26 1.61 3.36 -6.73
C THR A 26 1.44 1.86 -6.78
N GLY A 27 0.52 1.34 -5.97
CA GLY A 27 0.20 -0.07 -5.94
C GLY A 27 -1.27 -0.30 -5.58
N PHE A 28 -1.77 -1.46 -5.97
CA PHE A 28 -3.09 -1.93 -5.58
C PHE A 28 -2.92 -3.24 -4.83
N LEU A 29 -3.37 -3.26 -3.58
CA LEU A 29 -3.15 -4.35 -2.64
C LEU A 29 -4.48 -4.86 -2.12
N TYR A 30 -4.47 -6.09 -1.62
CA TYR A 30 -5.61 -6.60 -0.87
C TYR A 30 -5.12 -7.44 0.31
N THR A 31 -6.00 -7.59 1.30
CA THR A 31 -5.70 -8.40 2.48
C THR A 31 -6.68 -9.55 2.60
N LYS A 32 -6.19 -10.66 3.15
CA LYS A 32 -7.00 -11.79 3.61
C LYS A 32 -6.57 -12.14 5.02
N SER A 33 -6.51 -11.15 5.88
CA SER A 33 -6.06 -11.34 7.26
C SER A 33 -7.24 -11.73 8.13
N LEU A 34 -7.04 -12.73 8.97
CA LEU A 34 -8.02 -13.13 9.98
C LEU A 34 -8.05 -12.19 11.17
N LYS A 35 -7.00 -11.38 11.36
CA LYS A 35 -6.90 -10.44 12.46
C LYS A 35 -6.93 -9.02 11.95
N ALA A 36 -7.72 -8.18 12.61
CA ALA A 36 -7.69 -6.76 12.36
C ALA A 36 -6.38 -6.17 12.88
N VAL A 37 -5.77 -5.29 12.09
CA VAL A 37 -4.61 -4.52 12.50
C VAL A 37 -4.98 -3.05 12.41
N VAL A 38 -4.89 -2.33 13.52
CA VAL A 38 -5.16 -0.90 13.56
C VAL A 38 -3.84 -0.16 13.36
N LEU A 39 -3.78 0.67 12.34
CA LEU A 39 -2.62 1.49 12.06
C LEU A 39 -2.66 2.79 12.87
N SER A 40 -1.54 3.52 12.88
CA SER A 40 -1.33 4.67 13.75
C SER A 40 -2.38 5.77 13.62
N ARG A 41 -3.05 5.87 12.47
CA ARG A 41 -4.13 6.85 12.25
C ARG A 41 -5.52 6.27 12.44
N GLY A 42 -5.61 5.09 13.06
CA GLY A 42 -6.89 4.45 13.33
C GLY A 42 -7.50 3.68 12.18
N LEU A 43 -6.82 3.60 11.02
CA LEU A 43 -7.29 2.75 9.93
C LEU A 43 -7.13 1.29 10.32
N SER A 44 -8.21 0.54 10.25
CA SER A 44 -8.20 -0.89 10.52
C SER A 44 -8.05 -1.68 9.23
N LEU A 45 -7.06 -2.56 9.18
CA LEU A 45 -6.92 -3.53 8.11
C LEU A 45 -7.62 -4.80 8.57
N VAL A 46 -8.83 -5.03 8.04
CA VAL A 46 -9.68 -6.13 8.51
C VAL A 46 -10.00 -7.09 7.38
N GLY A 47 -10.00 -8.38 7.70
CA GLY A 47 -10.51 -9.45 6.83
C GLY A 47 -10.09 -9.32 5.39
N ASP A 48 -11.09 -9.28 4.49
CA ASP A 48 -10.88 -9.06 3.07
C ASP A 48 -11.03 -7.57 2.76
N GLY A 49 -9.92 -6.91 2.47
CA GLY A 49 -9.94 -5.48 2.17
C GLY A 49 -9.12 -5.16 0.93
N TYR A 50 -9.52 -4.11 0.23
CA TYR A 50 -8.82 -3.62 -0.95
C TYR A 50 -8.25 -2.24 -0.64
N TYR A 51 -7.02 -2.00 -1.11
CA TYR A 51 -6.28 -0.79 -0.76
C TYR A 51 -5.49 -0.28 -1.96
N PHE A 52 -5.53 1.03 -2.16
CA PHE A 52 -4.52 1.70 -2.95
C PHE A 52 -3.35 2.04 -2.05
N ALA A 53 -2.15 1.95 -2.58
CA ALA A 53 -0.94 2.31 -1.86
C ALA A 53 -0.10 3.24 -2.70
N ALA A 54 0.67 4.08 -2.02
CA ALA A 54 1.64 4.95 -2.67
C ALA A 54 2.92 4.96 -1.85
N LEU A 55 4.04 4.86 -2.53
CA LEU A 55 5.35 4.92 -1.88
C LEU A 55 5.95 6.30 -2.11
N THR A 56 6.32 6.95 -1.04
CA THR A 56 7.25 8.08 -1.06
C THR A 56 8.59 7.58 -0.53
N ARG A 57 9.59 8.42 -0.48
CA ARG A 57 10.88 8.03 0.10
C ARG A 57 10.84 7.93 1.62
N LYS A 58 9.77 8.40 2.25
CA LYS A 58 9.64 8.43 3.71
C LYS A 58 8.70 7.36 4.25
N ARG A 59 7.66 7.01 3.50
CA ARG A 59 6.58 6.18 4.02
C ARG A 59 5.74 5.57 2.91
N MET A 60 4.96 4.56 3.31
CA MET A 60 3.94 3.98 2.46
C MET A 60 2.58 4.49 2.92
N PHE A 61 1.86 5.16 2.01
CA PHE A 61 0.47 5.53 2.25
C PHE A 61 -0.46 4.40 1.85
N ILE A 62 -1.55 4.25 2.57
CA ILE A 62 -2.56 3.22 2.32
C ILE A 62 -3.93 3.90 2.34
N ILE A 63 -4.67 3.73 1.25
CA ILE A 63 -6.04 4.24 1.13
C ILE A 63 -6.98 3.03 1.06
N ALA A 64 -7.84 2.89 2.05
CA ALA A 64 -8.86 1.85 2.04
C ALA A 64 -9.92 2.20 1.00
N THR A 65 -10.30 1.22 0.19
CA THR A 65 -11.31 1.40 -0.85
C THR A 65 -12.21 0.17 -0.88
N SER A 66 -13.24 0.20 -1.71
CA SER A 66 -14.10 -0.95 -1.89
C SER A 66 -14.12 -1.36 -3.35
N MET A 67 -14.31 -2.65 -3.59
CA MET A 67 -14.47 -3.18 -4.93
C MET A 67 -15.88 -3.72 -5.07
N GLY A 68 -16.64 -3.17 -6.02
CA GLY A 68 -17.94 -3.71 -6.37
C GLY A 68 -17.81 -4.95 -7.24
N ILE A 69 -18.93 -5.61 -7.50
CA ILE A 69 -18.96 -6.82 -8.31
C ILE A 69 -18.44 -6.55 -9.72
N ALA A 70 -18.73 -5.40 -10.27
CA ALA A 70 -18.39 -5.06 -11.65
C ALA A 70 -17.25 -4.07 -11.79
N SER A 71 -16.87 -3.35 -10.74
CA SER A 71 -15.84 -2.32 -10.84
C SER A 71 -15.27 -1.94 -9.49
N LEU A 72 -14.04 -1.45 -9.53
CA LEU A 72 -13.38 -0.86 -8.36
C LEU A 72 -13.92 0.55 -8.15
N ASN A 73 -14.38 0.82 -6.95
CA ASN A 73 -14.84 2.15 -6.57
C ASN A 73 -13.65 3.02 -6.16
N MET A 74 -13.59 4.23 -6.73
CA MET A 74 -12.57 5.20 -6.35
C MET A 74 -13.08 6.01 -5.15
N GLU A 75 -13.09 5.36 -3.99
CA GLU A 75 -13.49 5.97 -2.74
C GLU A 75 -12.35 5.91 -1.74
N ASN A 76 -12.23 6.96 -0.94
CA ASN A 76 -11.34 6.96 0.21
C ASN A 76 -12.15 6.62 1.45
N LYS A 77 -12.09 5.37 1.86
CA LYS A 77 -12.78 4.89 3.06
C LYS A 77 -11.91 4.99 4.31
N GLY A 78 -10.73 5.49 4.17
CA GLY A 78 -9.80 5.66 5.26
C GLY A 78 -8.39 5.73 4.73
N LEU A 79 -7.58 6.56 5.37
CA LEU A 79 -6.20 6.80 4.98
C LEU A 79 -5.29 6.55 6.16
N SER A 80 -4.18 5.88 5.92
CA SER A 80 -3.12 5.75 6.90
C SER A 80 -1.77 5.71 6.21
N ASP A 81 -0.71 5.68 7.01
CA ASP A 81 0.63 5.55 6.51
C ASP A 81 1.47 4.65 7.42
N VAL A 82 2.52 4.10 6.85
CA VAL A 82 3.53 3.33 7.57
C VAL A 82 4.88 3.94 7.23
N VAL A 83 5.51 4.55 8.24
CA VAL A 83 6.84 5.14 8.10
C VAL A 83 7.86 4.00 8.01
N TYR A 84 8.78 4.07 7.06
CA TYR A 84 9.74 2.98 6.86
C TYR A 84 10.60 2.71 8.10
N ALA A 85 10.91 3.77 8.87
CA ALA A 85 11.67 3.63 10.10
C ALA A 85 10.97 2.76 11.15
N ASP A 86 9.65 2.61 11.06
CA ASP A 86 8.87 1.79 11.98
C ASP A 86 8.75 0.33 11.51
N ILE A 87 9.29 -0.01 10.36
CA ILE A 87 9.25 -1.36 9.83
C ILE A 87 10.48 -2.13 10.30
N LYS A 88 10.24 -3.27 10.95
CA LYS A 88 11.31 -4.17 11.40
C LYS A 88 11.79 -5.06 10.25
N SER A 89 10.87 -5.65 9.50
CA SER A 89 11.21 -6.53 8.39
C SER A 89 10.10 -6.58 7.35
N ILE A 90 10.48 -6.90 6.12
CA ILE A 90 9.56 -7.15 5.01
C ILE A 90 9.93 -8.50 4.43
N LYS A 91 8.97 -9.44 4.42
CA LYS A 91 9.19 -10.79 3.90
C LYS A 91 8.28 -11.03 2.70
N PRO A 92 8.84 -10.95 1.48
CA PRO A 92 8.08 -11.27 0.29
C PRO A 92 7.98 -12.78 0.11
N SER A 93 6.86 -13.21 -0.48
CA SER A 93 6.62 -14.60 -0.85
C SER A 93 5.64 -14.64 -2.01
N GLY A 94 5.20 -15.84 -2.36
CA GLY A 94 4.23 -16.00 -3.42
C GLY A 94 4.81 -16.72 -4.62
N PHE A 95 3.96 -16.94 -5.63
CA PHE A 95 4.30 -17.71 -6.81
C PHE A 95 3.88 -16.98 -8.07
N LEU A 96 4.79 -16.88 -9.03
CA LEU A 96 4.59 -16.17 -10.30
C LEU A 96 4.12 -14.73 -10.06
N ASN A 97 2.93 -14.35 -10.54
CA ASN A 97 2.40 -13.00 -10.45
C ASN A 97 1.58 -12.75 -9.18
N GLN A 98 1.28 -13.80 -8.42
CA GLN A 98 0.55 -13.68 -7.16
C GLN A 98 1.56 -13.55 -6.04
N LYS A 99 1.80 -12.33 -5.60
CA LYS A 99 2.80 -12.03 -4.57
C LYS A 99 2.13 -11.72 -3.24
N MET A 100 2.88 -11.94 -2.17
CA MET A 100 2.45 -11.61 -0.82
C MET A 100 3.61 -10.96 -0.10
N ILE A 101 3.32 -9.95 0.70
CA ILE A 101 4.31 -9.33 1.58
C ILE A 101 3.81 -9.34 3.02
N ALA A 102 4.68 -9.74 3.92
CA ALA A 102 4.44 -9.64 5.36
C ALA A 102 5.34 -8.53 5.89
N ILE A 103 4.73 -7.47 6.41
CA ILE A 103 5.45 -6.32 6.95
C ILE A 103 5.35 -6.38 8.47
N GLU A 104 6.46 -6.66 9.12
CA GLU A 104 6.52 -6.68 10.59
C GLU A 104 6.95 -5.30 11.07
N LEU A 105 6.13 -4.70 11.94
CA LEU A 105 6.42 -3.39 12.52
C LEU A 105 7.17 -3.56 13.85
N LYS A 106 7.90 -2.54 14.24
CA LYS A 106 8.70 -2.56 15.47
C LYS A 106 7.87 -2.68 16.73
N ASP A 107 6.57 -2.31 16.65
CA ASP A 107 5.64 -2.44 17.78
C ASP A 107 5.04 -3.86 17.90
N GLY A 108 5.44 -4.79 17.03
CA GLY A 108 4.98 -6.17 17.04
C GLY A 108 3.83 -6.49 16.11
N LYS A 109 3.21 -5.50 15.49
CA LYS A 109 2.13 -5.73 14.52
C LYS A 109 2.68 -6.27 13.22
N THR A 110 1.91 -7.12 12.54
CA THR A 110 2.26 -7.64 11.22
C THR A 110 1.13 -7.32 10.24
N LEU A 111 1.50 -6.71 9.14
CA LEU A 111 0.59 -6.41 8.04
C LEU A 111 0.84 -7.41 6.92
N ILE A 112 -0.21 -8.03 6.42
CA ILE A 112 -0.09 -8.97 5.31
C ILE A 112 -0.90 -8.45 4.13
N PHE A 113 -0.20 -8.15 3.04
CA PHE A 113 -0.81 -7.71 1.80
C PHE A 113 -0.51 -8.69 0.69
N ARG A 114 -1.46 -8.80 -0.21
CA ARG A 114 -1.31 -9.56 -1.44
C ARG A 114 -1.44 -8.61 -2.62
N LEU A 115 -0.72 -8.89 -3.69
CA LEU A 115 -0.84 -8.14 -4.92
C LEU A 115 -0.62 -9.04 -6.13
N ASN A 116 -1.31 -8.71 -7.21
CA ASN A 116 -1.10 -9.34 -8.50
C ASN A 116 -0.27 -8.40 -9.36
N THR A 117 0.93 -8.83 -9.74
CA THR A 117 1.86 -7.99 -10.52
C THR A 117 1.33 -7.64 -11.90
N LEU A 118 0.31 -8.35 -12.40
CA LEU A 118 -0.31 -8.05 -13.69
C LEU A 118 -1.42 -7.02 -13.62
N ALA A 119 -1.82 -6.60 -12.42
CA ALA A 119 -2.93 -5.66 -12.24
C ALA A 119 -2.49 -4.20 -12.42
N THR A 120 -1.73 -3.92 -13.48
CA THR A 120 -1.17 -2.59 -13.74
C THR A 120 -2.21 -1.56 -14.14
N HIS A 121 -3.41 -2.01 -14.52
CA HIS A 121 -4.51 -1.10 -14.84
C HIS A 121 -5.12 -0.45 -13.58
N TYR A 122 -4.89 -1.00 -12.40
CA TYR A 122 -5.31 -0.38 -11.14
C TYR A 122 -4.23 0.54 -10.55
N ALA A 123 -2.96 0.21 -10.79
CA ALA A 123 -1.86 1.04 -10.31
C ALA A 123 -0.64 0.82 -11.20
N SER A 124 -0.03 1.89 -11.65
CA SER A 124 1.07 1.82 -12.62
C SER A 124 2.33 1.16 -12.06
N GLY A 125 2.53 1.23 -10.75
CA GLY A 125 3.72 0.70 -10.10
C GLY A 125 3.63 -0.75 -9.64
N GLN A 126 2.63 -1.48 -10.08
CA GLN A 126 2.32 -2.81 -9.55
C GLN A 126 3.49 -3.79 -9.64
N LYS A 127 4.23 -3.77 -10.76
CA LYS A 127 5.33 -4.71 -10.97
C LYS A 127 6.54 -4.43 -10.08
N GLN A 128 6.81 -3.17 -9.78
CA GLN A 128 7.99 -2.75 -9.02
C GLN A 128 7.69 -2.50 -7.53
N PHE A 129 6.43 -2.68 -7.11
CA PHE A 129 6.00 -2.25 -5.79
C PHE A 129 6.81 -2.88 -4.66
N ILE A 130 6.94 -4.20 -4.66
CA ILE A 130 7.62 -4.92 -3.58
C ILE A 130 9.10 -4.55 -3.52
N GLU A 131 9.78 -4.54 -4.66
CA GLU A 131 11.21 -4.20 -4.72
C GLU A 131 11.47 -2.80 -4.23
N THR A 132 10.64 -1.85 -4.65
CA THR A 132 10.79 -0.45 -4.27
C THR A 132 10.51 -0.25 -2.78
N LEU A 133 9.49 -0.92 -2.25
CA LEU A 133 9.18 -0.88 -0.82
C LEU A 133 10.35 -1.39 0.02
N ILE A 134 10.92 -2.53 -0.36
CA ILE A 134 12.08 -3.10 0.34
C ILE A 134 13.28 -2.16 0.27
N GLN A 135 13.53 -1.60 -0.91
CA GLN A 135 14.65 -0.69 -1.12
C GLN A 135 14.54 0.55 -0.23
N TYR A 136 13.36 1.15 -0.15
CA TYR A 136 13.15 2.34 0.68
C TYR A 136 13.22 2.01 2.18
N GLN A 137 12.72 0.86 2.57
CA GLN A 137 12.80 0.42 3.95
C GLN A 137 14.26 0.18 4.38
N GLN A 138 15.07 -0.44 3.52
CA GLN A 138 16.48 -0.66 3.81
C GLN A 138 17.26 0.65 3.89
N ALA A 139 16.93 1.63 3.06
CA ALA A 139 17.58 2.93 3.09
C ALA A 139 17.27 3.72 4.36
N SER A 140 16.18 3.36 5.06
CA SER A 140 15.73 4.04 6.29
C SER A 140 16.20 3.35 7.57
N SER A 141 16.84 2.20 7.45
CA SER A 141 17.29 1.44 8.63
C SER A 141 18.74 1.75 9.01
#